data_83d3d9d55eab3cefaaf37c16666680f8
#
_entry.id   83d3d9d55eab3cefaaf37c16666680f8
#
_cell.length_a   1.000
_cell.length_b   1.000
_cell.length_c   1.000
_cell.angle_alpha   90.00
_cell.angle_beta   90.00
_cell.angle_gamma   90.00
#
_symmetry.space_group_name_H-M   'P 1'
#
loop_
_entity.id
_entity.type
_entity.pdbx_description
1 polymer ?
#
loop_
_entity_poly.entity_id
_entity_poly.type
_entity_poly.pdbx_seq_one_letter_code
_entity_poly.pdbx_strand_id
1 'polypeptide(L)'
;MRKVLLLFILLSNFLFSQGPSNIATANRDLWKLPMKSTKDFDVASKLEMLVFLETFKDIDVLNESELFKTLGVKDGSSSGVKTWKKQTQDRLVSNFKDLEADALSEVISVKANPTFPELVLATKKLSNELPENLKNWYQNSKSFYKTYILECLRLAAKSNKRTSEINTLDPTEKNGFESKDKSYLLTFDDGPTQKNGHTDKLINILKEQHLNGIFFLSGDKLQQRIAANGKNNVASMYGENWIGSHSMVHKSHQYLPDWKLQIDESNSIIKDVFDFNNKTFYFRPPYGQRSPEIINYLLKNKQPILLWNIDSQDWSEKISSQEVSSRVITLMLLWRKGIILFHDVHPKAAVAVPAINEYFKDCQIKWLKPDEIQ
;
A
#
# COMPACT_ATOMS: atom_id res chain seq x y z
N MET A 1 8.01 53.69 -33.67
CA MET A 1 7.03 52.66 -33.28
C MET A 1 7.77 51.51 -32.63
N ARG A 2 7.80 51.46 -31.26
CA ARG A 2 8.42 50.38 -30.50
C ARG A 2 7.38 49.28 -30.28
N LYS A 3 7.61 48.09 -30.81
CA LYS A 3 6.81 46.91 -30.51
C LYS A 3 7.18 46.39 -29.12
N VAL A 4 6.26 46.48 -28.18
CA VAL A 4 6.36 45.87 -26.87
C VAL A 4 5.97 44.39 -27.04
N LEU A 5 6.93 43.47 -26.86
CA LEU A 5 6.71 42.05 -26.85
C LEU A 5 6.25 41.68 -25.42
N LEU A 6 4.97 41.45 -25.22
CA LEU A 6 4.44 40.90 -23.97
C LEU A 6 4.77 39.40 -23.89
N LEU A 7 5.76 39.08 -23.09
CA LEU A 7 6.10 37.70 -22.73
C LEU A 7 5.09 37.17 -21.70
N PHE A 8 4.08 36.43 -22.14
CA PHE A 8 3.22 35.64 -21.25
C PHE A 8 4.02 34.51 -20.67
N ILE A 9 4.55 34.64 -19.46
CA ILE A 9 5.05 33.54 -18.64
C ILE A 9 3.83 32.76 -18.16
N LEU A 10 3.47 31.70 -18.86
CA LEU A 10 2.58 30.65 -18.38
C LEU A 10 3.27 29.99 -17.17
N LEU A 11 2.99 30.49 -15.98
CA LEU A 11 3.23 29.74 -14.74
C LEU A 11 2.29 28.53 -14.74
N SER A 12 2.72 27.46 -15.39
CA SER A 12 2.15 26.15 -15.17
C SER A 12 2.43 25.79 -13.71
N ASN A 13 1.44 26.01 -12.86
CA ASN A 13 1.39 25.40 -11.55
C ASN A 13 1.35 23.87 -11.74
N PHE A 14 2.51 23.25 -11.89
CA PHE A 14 2.66 21.82 -11.69
C PHE A 14 2.30 21.54 -10.24
N LEU A 15 1.05 21.20 -10.00
CA LEU A 15 0.61 20.54 -8.78
C LEU A 15 1.20 19.13 -8.81
N PHE A 16 2.51 19.03 -8.59
CA PHE A 16 3.12 17.76 -8.26
C PHE A 16 2.38 17.23 -7.03
N SER A 17 1.77 16.07 -7.16
CA SER A 17 1.50 15.21 -6.02
C SER A 17 2.86 14.99 -5.36
N GLN A 18 3.16 15.80 -4.32
CA GLN A 18 4.42 15.66 -3.60
C GLN A 18 4.31 14.35 -2.82
N GLY A 19 4.84 13.29 -3.41
CA GLY A 19 5.16 12.07 -2.70
C GLY A 19 5.95 12.38 -1.41
N PRO A 20 6.19 11.42 -0.55
CA PRO A 20 6.97 11.64 0.65
C PRO A 20 8.37 12.15 0.29
N SER A 21 8.88 13.13 1.05
CA SER A 21 10.24 13.67 0.87
C SER A 21 11.29 12.57 1.09
N ASN A 22 11.05 11.72 2.06
CA ASN A 22 11.86 10.56 2.40
C ASN A 22 10.99 9.30 2.33
N ILE A 23 11.55 8.21 1.82
CA ILE A 23 10.90 6.91 1.76
C ILE A 23 11.51 6.02 2.85
N ALA A 24 10.65 5.37 3.62
CA ALA A 24 11.09 4.40 4.61
C ALA A 24 11.66 3.17 3.90
N THR A 25 12.95 2.88 4.12
CA THR A 25 13.65 1.71 3.61
C THR A 25 14.09 0.81 4.76
N ALA A 26 13.86 -0.49 4.63
CA ALA A 26 14.31 -1.52 5.56
C ALA A 26 15.39 -2.38 4.90
N ASN A 27 16.22 -3.02 5.72
CA ASN A 27 17.16 -4.04 5.26
C ASN A 27 16.85 -5.37 5.96
N ARG A 28 16.23 -6.30 5.21
CA ARG A 28 15.86 -7.61 5.74
C ARG A 28 17.04 -8.58 5.93
N ASP A 29 18.21 -8.31 5.34
CA ASP A 29 19.41 -9.09 5.56
C ASP A 29 19.95 -8.97 7.00
N LEU A 30 19.50 -7.95 7.73
CA LEU A 30 19.82 -7.75 9.14
C LEU A 30 18.98 -8.63 10.09
N TRP A 31 17.88 -9.22 9.62
CA TRP A 31 17.11 -10.19 10.37
C TRP A 31 17.86 -11.52 10.42
N LYS A 32 18.25 -12.00 11.61
CA LYS A 32 19.13 -13.17 11.78
C LYS A 32 18.43 -14.40 12.37
N LEU A 33 17.12 -14.31 12.61
CA LEU A 33 16.34 -15.49 13.00
C LEU A 33 15.76 -16.22 11.77
N PRO A 34 15.38 -17.49 11.92
CA PRO A 34 14.74 -18.24 10.84
C PRO A 34 13.43 -17.62 10.36
N MET A 35 13.06 -17.96 9.12
CA MET A 35 11.74 -17.67 8.51
C MET A 35 11.25 -18.95 7.81
N LYS A 36 11.07 -20.04 8.60
CA LYS A 36 10.81 -21.42 8.09
C LYS A 36 9.52 -22.04 8.63
N SER A 37 8.71 -21.24 9.32
CA SER A 37 7.45 -21.69 9.94
C SER A 37 6.50 -20.54 10.21
N THR A 38 5.23 -20.86 10.52
CA THR A 38 4.26 -19.88 11.03
C THR A 38 4.72 -19.25 12.33
N LYS A 39 5.36 -20.04 13.21
CA LYS A 39 5.95 -19.53 14.46
C LYS A 39 7.02 -18.47 14.17
N ASP A 40 7.93 -18.73 13.23
CA ASP A 40 8.97 -17.75 12.86
C ASP A 40 8.37 -16.46 12.32
N PHE A 41 7.32 -16.55 11.50
CA PHE A 41 6.55 -15.40 11.05
C PHE A 41 5.99 -14.61 12.25
N ASP A 42 5.38 -15.30 13.22
CA ASP A 42 4.77 -14.67 14.40
C ASP A 42 5.82 -14.02 15.31
N VAL A 43 6.98 -14.64 15.49
CA VAL A 43 8.11 -14.04 16.24
C VAL A 43 8.60 -12.77 15.55
N ALA A 44 8.81 -12.82 14.23
CA ALA A 44 9.24 -11.66 13.47
C ALA A 44 8.17 -10.54 13.49
N SER A 45 6.91 -10.89 13.28
CA SER A 45 5.78 -9.96 13.32
C SER A 45 5.65 -9.29 14.70
N LYS A 46 5.74 -10.07 15.79
CA LYS A 46 5.75 -9.54 17.16
C LYS A 46 6.82 -8.48 17.36
N LEU A 47 8.06 -8.79 16.95
CA LEU A 47 9.17 -7.87 17.14
C LEU A 47 9.04 -6.62 16.27
N GLU A 48 8.57 -6.74 15.03
CA GLU A 48 8.27 -5.57 14.17
C GLU A 48 7.17 -4.69 14.79
N MET A 49 6.10 -5.28 15.32
CA MET A 49 5.03 -4.53 15.99
C MET A 49 5.53 -3.81 17.26
N LEU A 50 6.42 -4.44 18.04
CA LEU A 50 7.00 -3.82 19.24
C LEU A 50 7.92 -2.64 18.88
N VAL A 51 8.79 -2.79 17.88
CA VAL A 51 9.68 -1.69 17.42
C VAL A 51 8.87 -0.55 16.81
N PHE A 52 7.83 -0.87 16.04
CA PHE A 52 6.88 0.13 15.55
C PHE A 52 6.24 0.89 16.70
N LEU A 53 5.72 0.18 17.72
CA LEU A 53 5.03 0.79 18.86
C LEU A 53 5.96 1.67 19.69
N GLU A 54 7.20 1.23 19.94
CA GLU A 54 8.21 2.06 20.60
C GLU A 54 8.42 3.37 19.85
N THR A 55 8.67 3.28 18.52
CA THR A 55 8.89 4.45 17.67
C THR A 55 7.66 5.35 17.57
N PHE A 56 6.46 4.73 17.52
CA PHE A 56 5.20 5.44 17.53
C PHE A 56 5.03 6.27 18.81
N LYS A 57 5.39 5.71 19.96
CA LYS A 57 5.35 6.43 21.25
C LYS A 57 6.33 7.59 21.30
N ASP A 58 7.53 7.43 20.75
CA ASP A 58 8.53 8.52 20.67
C ASP A 58 8.00 9.72 19.85
N ILE A 59 7.18 9.47 18.82
CA ILE A 59 6.55 10.52 18.01
C ILE A 59 5.29 11.07 18.67
N ASP A 60 4.54 10.24 19.39
CA ASP A 60 3.25 10.58 20.00
C ASP A 60 3.36 11.64 21.12
N VAL A 61 4.55 11.83 21.69
CA VAL A 61 4.82 12.87 22.68
C VAL A 61 4.90 14.29 22.09
N LEU A 62 5.05 14.43 20.78
CA LEU A 62 5.05 15.73 20.12
C LEU A 62 3.68 16.39 20.24
N ASN A 63 3.66 17.65 20.61
CA ASN A 63 2.44 18.44 20.54
C ASN A 63 2.06 18.70 19.07
N GLU A 64 0.84 19.16 18.82
CA GLU A 64 0.28 19.32 17.47
C GLU A 64 1.10 20.28 16.60
N SER A 65 1.56 21.39 17.16
CA SER A 65 2.37 22.38 16.42
C SER A 65 3.71 21.80 15.99
N GLU A 66 4.40 21.12 16.88
CA GLU A 66 5.66 20.44 16.61
C GLU A 66 5.48 19.34 15.57
N LEU A 67 4.41 18.54 15.68
CA LEU A 67 4.09 17.49 14.73
C LEU A 67 3.86 18.07 13.33
N PHE A 68 2.99 19.07 13.17
CA PHE A 68 2.69 19.66 11.86
C PHE A 68 3.90 20.36 11.23
N LYS A 69 4.76 20.99 12.05
CA LYS A 69 6.05 21.51 11.60
C LYS A 69 6.96 20.40 11.07
N THR A 70 7.07 19.29 11.80
CA THR A 70 7.87 18.13 11.40
C THR A 70 7.34 17.50 10.11
N LEU A 71 6.02 17.44 9.94
CA LEU A 71 5.35 16.91 8.74
C LEU A 71 5.38 17.86 7.54
N GLY A 72 5.80 19.11 7.70
CA GLY A 72 5.73 20.13 6.66
C GLY A 72 4.28 20.45 6.23
N VAL A 73 3.33 20.38 7.15
CA VAL A 73 1.90 20.62 6.91
C VAL A 73 1.47 21.93 7.57
N LYS A 74 1.06 22.93 6.78
CA LYS A 74 0.66 24.25 7.32
C LYS A 74 -0.72 24.24 7.99
N ASP A 75 -1.69 23.53 7.38
CA ASP A 75 -3.08 23.46 7.83
C ASP A 75 -3.50 21.98 7.94
N GLY A 76 -2.98 21.32 8.95
CA GLY A 76 -3.22 19.90 9.16
C GLY A 76 -4.58 19.61 9.81
N SER A 77 -5.09 18.40 9.58
CA SER A 77 -6.26 17.85 10.24
C SER A 77 -5.89 17.16 11.53
N SER A 78 -6.11 17.82 12.67
CA SER A 78 -5.94 17.19 14.00
C SER A 78 -6.85 15.96 14.16
N SER A 79 -8.08 16.03 13.64
CA SER A 79 -9.02 14.89 13.69
C SER A 79 -8.54 13.71 12.88
N GLY A 80 -7.98 13.94 11.67
CA GLY A 80 -7.39 12.89 10.84
C GLY A 80 -6.22 12.19 11.55
N VAL A 81 -5.32 12.97 12.15
CA VAL A 81 -4.20 12.45 12.95
C VAL A 81 -4.70 11.60 14.13
N LYS A 82 -5.66 12.11 14.91
CA LYS A 82 -6.23 11.40 16.07
C LYS A 82 -6.90 10.09 15.64
N THR A 83 -7.67 10.12 14.56
CA THR A 83 -8.33 8.93 14.01
C THR A 83 -7.31 7.88 13.60
N TRP A 84 -6.27 8.26 12.83
CA TRP A 84 -5.23 7.33 12.41
C TRP A 84 -4.47 6.73 13.60
N LYS A 85 -4.10 7.55 14.59
CA LYS A 85 -3.44 7.07 15.83
C LYS A 85 -4.29 6.04 16.55
N LYS A 86 -5.58 6.30 16.74
CA LYS A 86 -6.51 5.38 17.42
C LYS A 86 -6.67 4.07 16.65
N GLN A 87 -6.92 4.15 15.35
CA GLN A 87 -7.04 2.96 14.49
C GLN A 87 -5.76 2.12 14.52
N THR A 88 -4.58 2.76 14.49
CA THR A 88 -3.28 2.07 14.56
C THR A 88 -3.12 1.32 15.88
N GLN A 89 -3.47 1.94 17.00
CA GLN A 89 -3.44 1.29 18.31
C GLN A 89 -4.37 0.06 18.36
N ASP A 90 -5.60 0.20 17.87
CA ASP A 90 -6.58 -0.89 17.85
C ASP A 90 -6.12 -2.05 16.95
N ARG A 91 -5.53 -1.75 15.79
CA ARG A 91 -4.97 -2.76 14.88
C ARG A 91 -3.81 -3.51 15.51
N LEU A 92 -2.89 -2.82 16.18
CA LEU A 92 -1.78 -3.49 16.87
C LEU A 92 -2.29 -4.43 17.95
N VAL A 93 -3.21 -3.98 18.82
CA VAL A 93 -3.80 -4.84 19.85
C VAL A 93 -4.51 -6.04 19.24
N SER A 94 -5.22 -5.85 18.13
CA SER A 94 -5.88 -6.95 17.40
C SER A 94 -4.84 -7.94 16.85
N ASN A 95 -3.79 -7.44 16.19
CA ASN A 95 -2.76 -8.29 15.60
C ASN A 95 -2.00 -9.13 16.63
N PHE A 96 -1.81 -8.60 17.85
CA PHE A 96 -1.19 -9.38 18.93
C PHE A 96 -2.06 -10.55 19.41
N LYS A 97 -3.38 -10.49 19.24
CA LYS A 97 -4.28 -11.61 19.58
C LYS A 97 -4.20 -12.77 18.58
N ASP A 98 -3.72 -12.48 17.36
CA ASP A 98 -3.58 -13.47 16.30
C ASP A 98 -2.24 -14.24 16.38
N LEU A 99 -1.33 -13.88 17.33
CA LEU A 99 -0.04 -14.54 17.51
C LEU A 99 -0.19 -15.88 18.24
N GLU A 100 0.55 -16.87 17.79
CA GLU A 100 0.65 -18.17 18.46
C GLU A 100 1.26 -18.05 19.86
N ALA A 101 0.79 -18.86 20.80
CA ALA A 101 1.16 -18.75 22.22
C ALA A 101 2.66 -18.94 22.47
N ASP A 102 3.31 -19.83 21.74
CA ASP A 102 4.75 -20.08 21.85
C ASP A 102 5.59 -18.95 21.23
N ALA A 103 5.09 -18.29 20.20
CA ALA A 103 5.74 -17.11 19.65
C ALA A 103 5.71 -15.92 20.61
N LEU A 104 4.68 -15.82 21.48
CA LEU A 104 4.58 -14.75 22.47
C LEU A 104 5.70 -14.79 23.53
N SER A 105 6.23 -15.96 23.86
CA SER A 105 7.31 -16.14 24.84
C SER A 105 8.71 -15.98 24.26
N GLU A 106 8.90 -16.13 22.95
CA GLU A 106 10.19 -16.07 22.28
C GLU A 106 10.81 -14.66 22.31
N VAL A 107 12.11 -14.55 22.50
CA VAL A 107 12.95 -13.33 22.46
C VAL A 107 12.48 -12.28 23.49
N ILE A 108 11.36 -11.63 23.24
CA ILE A 108 10.70 -10.67 24.17
C ILE A 108 9.37 -11.26 24.56
N SER A 109 9.23 -11.61 25.85
CA SER A 109 7.98 -12.18 26.34
C SER A 109 6.88 -11.12 26.44
N VAL A 110 5.72 -11.43 25.82
CA VAL A 110 4.49 -10.64 25.86
C VAL A 110 3.36 -11.54 26.35
N LYS A 111 2.48 -10.99 27.16
CA LYS A 111 1.29 -11.68 27.66
C LYS A 111 0.32 -12.01 26.52
N ALA A 112 -0.40 -13.10 26.64
CA ALA A 112 -1.51 -13.41 25.74
C ALA A 112 -2.64 -12.36 25.90
N ASN A 113 -3.26 -11.97 24.77
CA ASN A 113 -4.32 -10.96 24.72
C ASN A 113 -3.94 -9.65 25.44
N PRO A 114 -2.83 -9.01 25.08
CA PRO A 114 -2.34 -7.83 25.78
C PRO A 114 -3.25 -6.63 25.53
N THR A 115 -3.35 -5.76 26.54
CA THR A 115 -3.88 -4.40 26.36
C THR A 115 -2.82 -3.49 25.77
N PHE A 116 -3.22 -2.35 25.22
CA PHE A 116 -2.28 -1.38 24.67
C PHE A 116 -1.22 -0.89 25.69
N PRO A 117 -1.57 -0.55 26.97
CA PRO A 117 -0.56 -0.24 27.98
C PRO A 117 0.44 -1.36 28.26
N GLU A 118 0.01 -2.63 28.24
CA GLU A 118 0.90 -3.78 28.44
C GLU A 118 1.88 -3.94 27.25
N LEU A 119 1.43 -3.66 26.03
CA LEU A 119 2.30 -3.61 24.87
C LEU A 119 3.34 -2.49 24.96
N VAL A 120 2.94 -1.29 25.42
CA VAL A 120 3.86 -0.18 25.67
C VAL A 120 4.89 -0.55 26.74
N LEU A 121 4.50 -1.31 27.77
CA LEU A 121 5.45 -1.81 28.78
C LEU A 121 6.44 -2.83 28.17
N ALA A 122 5.98 -3.70 27.29
CA ALA A 122 6.85 -4.68 26.62
C ALA A 122 7.92 -4.02 25.75
N THR A 123 7.64 -2.86 25.14
CA THR A 123 8.65 -2.16 24.32
C THR A 123 9.89 -1.74 25.12
N LYS A 124 9.76 -1.47 26.42
CA LYS A 124 10.89 -1.10 27.28
C LYS A 124 11.96 -2.19 27.42
N LYS A 125 11.63 -3.41 27.05
CA LYS A 125 12.55 -4.54 27.08
C LYS A 125 13.43 -4.64 25.83
N LEU A 126 13.01 -4.00 24.70
CA LEU A 126 13.69 -4.13 23.41
C LEU A 126 15.17 -3.74 23.50
N SER A 127 15.51 -2.63 24.15
CA SER A 127 16.89 -2.17 24.26
C SER A 127 17.81 -3.09 25.07
N ASN A 128 17.25 -3.84 26.04
CA ASN A 128 18.02 -4.58 27.03
C ASN A 128 17.97 -6.10 26.86
N GLU A 129 16.85 -6.65 26.35
CA GLU A 129 16.61 -8.08 26.28
C GLU A 129 16.79 -8.65 24.85
N LEU A 130 16.93 -7.81 23.81
CA LEU A 130 17.19 -8.30 22.46
C LEU A 130 18.54 -9.01 22.35
N PRO A 131 18.60 -10.18 21.71
CA PRO A 131 19.85 -10.86 21.40
C PRO A 131 20.79 -9.97 20.56
N GLU A 132 22.10 -10.13 20.77
CA GLU A 132 23.15 -9.32 20.10
C GLU A 132 23.01 -9.31 18.57
N ASN A 133 22.71 -10.48 17.99
CA ASN A 133 22.54 -10.65 16.53
C ASN A 133 21.30 -9.92 15.95
N LEU A 134 20.39 -9.40 16.78
CA LEU A 134 19.23 -8.62 16.36
C LEU A 134 19.39 -7.11 16.55
N LYS A 135 20.46 -6.64 17.21
CA LYS A 135 20.63 -5.21 17.49
C LYS A 135 20.74 -4.35 16.23
N ASN A 136 21.42 -4.81 15.20
CA ASN A 136 21.51 -4.08 13.94
C ASN A 136 20.17 -4.00 13.21
N TRP A 137 19.40 -5.11 13.21
CA TRP A 137 18.03 -5.11 12.72
C TRP A 137 17.15 -4.12 13.49
N TYR A 138 17.22 -4.12 14.81
CA TYR A 138 16.44 -3.22 15.66
C TYR A 138 16.69 -1.75 15.36
N GLN A 139 17.94 -1.32 15.22
CA GLN A 139 18.28 0.07 14.89
C GLN A 139 17.79 0.45 13.48
N ASN A 140 17.93 -0.45 12.51
CA ASN A 140 17.41 -0.26 11.16
C ASN A 140 15.89 -0.15 11.15
N SER A 141 15.18 -1.03 11.88
CA SER A 141 13.71 -1.02 11.99
C SER A 141 13.20 0.24 12.69
N LYS A 142 13.87 0.75 13.73
CA LYS A 142 13.53 2.05 14.32
C LYS A 142 13.62 3.19 13.31
N SER A 143 14.69 3.23 12.52
CA SER A 143 14.85 4.24 11.47
C SER A 143 13.76 4.13 10.40
N PHE A 144 13.46 2.91 9.94
CA PHE A 144 12.38 2.62 9.03
C PHE A 144 11.03 3.12 9.58
N TYR A 145 10.66 2.71 10.80
CA TYR A 145 9.38 3.07 11.38
C TYR A 145 9.25 4.56 11.68
N LYS A 146 10.32 5.24 12.05
CA LYS A 146 10.30 6.69 12.21
C LYS A 146 9.85 7.38 10.92
N THR A 147 10.45 7.01 9.80
CA THR A 147 10.10 7.56 8.48
C THR A 147 8.67 7.14 8.08
N TYR A 148 8.32 5.86 8.21
CA TYR A 148 7.00 5.31 7.84
C TYR A 148 5.86 5.95 8.64
N ILE A 149 6.02 6.11 9.96
CA ILE A 149 5.00 6.75 10.81
C ILE A 149 4.80 8.21 10.40
N LEU A 150 5.89 8.93 10.09
CA LEU A 150 5.78 10.32 9.61
C LEU A 150 5.10 10.41 8.24
N GLU A 151 5.34 9.44 7.33
CA GLU A 151 4.58 9.33 6.07
C GLU A 151 3.08 9.20 6.34
N CYS A 152 2.68 8.23 7.18
CA CYS A 152 1.28 7.98 7.52
C CYS A 152 0.62 9.17 8.22
N LEU A 153 1.31 9.79 9.17
CA LEU A 153 0.81 10.99 9.87
C LEU A 153 0.64 12.17 8.92
N ARG A 154 1.54 12.34 7.95
CA ARG A 154 1.42 13.39 6.94
C ARG A 154 0.17 13.18 6.07
N LEU A 155 -0.09 11.95 5.64
CA LEU A 155 -1.30 11.60 4.89
C LEU A 155 -2.56 11.82 5.74
N ALA A 156 -2.56 11.36 6.98
CA ALA A 156 -3.66 11.55 7.92
C ALA A 156 -3.93 13.04 8.22
N ALA A 157 -2.87 13.85 8.38
CA ALA A 157 -2.99 15.29 8.56
C ALA A 157 -3.60 16.01 7.34
N LYS A 158 -3.48 15.44 6.15
CA LYS A 158 -4.06 15.99 4.91
C LYS A 158 -5.48 15.46 4.61
N SER A 159 -6.02 14.53 5.42
CA SER A 159 -7.27 13.81 5.14
C SER A 159 -8.52 14.71 4.97
N ASN A 160 -8.58 15.87 5.65
CA ASN A 160 -9.70 16.81 5.49
C ASN A 160 -9.66 17.62 4.18
N LYS A 161 -8.48 17.75 3.57
CA LYS A 161 -8.31 18.52 2.32
C LYS A 161 -8.05 17.60 1.12
N ARG A 162 -7.50 16.42 1.36
CA ARG A 162 -7.20 15.40 0.36
C ARG A 162 -7.58 14.04 0.94
N THR A 163 -8.46 13.35 0.27
CA THR A 163 -8.82 11.99 0.68
C THR A 163 -7.61 11.09 0.50
N SER A 164 -7.23 10.41 1.56
CA SER A 164 -6.05 9.54 1.60
C SER A 164 -6.45 8.07 1.56
N GLU A 165 -5.62 7.24 0.93
CA GLU A 165 -5.74 5.78 0.90
C GLU A 165 -5.69 5.12 2.29
N ILE A 166 -5.15 5.82 3.28
CA ILE A 166 -5.04 5.31 4.65
C ILE A 166 -6.39 5.30 5.37
N ASN A 167 -7.29 6.23 5.00
CA ASN A 167 -8.59 6.38 5.63
C ASN A 167 -9.70 5.91 4.68
N THR A 168 -10.53 4.99 5.13
CA THR A 168 -11.81 4.70 4.48
C THR A 168 -12.80 5.82 4.81
N LEU A 169 -13.57 6.25 3.81
CA LEU A 169 -14.63 7.24 3.96
C LEU A 169 -16.02 6.59 4.04
N ASP A 170 -16.12 5.36 3.53
CA ASP A 170 -17.33 4.57 3.51
C ASP A 170 -17.01 3.13 3.95
N PRO A 171 -17.89 2.47 4.71
CA PRO A 171 -17.69 1.08 5.17
C PRO A 171 -17.55 0.05 4.04
N THR A 172 -18.01 0.38 2.83
CA THR A 172 -17.90 -0.49 1.66
C THR A 172 -16.53 -0.47 0.99
N GLU A 173 -15.70 0.53 1.30
CA GLU A 173 -14.34 0.58 0.80
C GLU A 173 -13.48 -0.47 1.48
N LYS A 174 -12.64 -1.15 0.71
CA LYS A 174 -11.70 -2.16 1.20
C LYS A 174 -10.28 -1.63 1.09
N ASN A 175 -9.48 -1.80 2.15
CA ASN A 175 -8.07 -1.42 2.13
C ASN A 175 -7.12 -2.51 2.65
N GLY A 176 -7.64 -3.68 3.03
CA GLY A 176 -6.85 -4.85 3.44
C GLY A 176 -6.76 -5.07 4.94
N PHE A 177 -7.11 -4.09 5.78
CA PHE A 177 -7.12 -4.32 7.23
C PHE A 177 -8.25 -5.24 7.69
N GLU A 178 -9.29 -5.41 6.89
CA GLU A 178 -10.41 -6.33 7.10
C GLU A 178 -10.10 -7.79 6.72
N SER A 179 -8.98 -8.04 6.02
CA SER A 179 -8.58 -9.38 5.63
C SER A 179 -8.25 -10.29 6.82
N LYS A 180 -8.27 -11.60 6.60
CA LYS A 180 -7.84 -12.57 7.61
C LYS A 180 -6.35 -12.48 7.87
N ASP A 181 -5.93 -12.91 9.07
CA ASP A 181 -4.51 -12.97 9.43
C ASP A 181 -3.69 -13.75 8.41
N LYS A 182 -2.44 -13.31 8.16
CA LYS A 182 -1.49 -13.91 7.20
C LYS A 182 -2.03 -14.01 5.76
N SER A 183 -3.02 -13.16 5.39
CA SER A 183 -3.64 -13.15 4.06
C SER A 183 -3.34 -11.84 3.31
N TYR A 184 -2.84 -11.96 2.08
CA TYR A 184 -2.39 -10.81 1.29
C TYR A 184 -2.89 -10.88 -0.15
N LEU A 185 -3.24 -9.73 -0.72
CA LEU A 185 -3.63 -9.58 -2.11
C LEU A 185 -2.59 -8.73 -2.86
N LEU A 186 -2.12 -9.22 -4.00
CA LEU A 186 -1.30 -8.45 -4.93
C LEU A 186 -2.16 -7.57 -5.81
N THR A 187 -1.80 -6.30 -5.94
CA THR A 187 -2.47 -5.36 -6.84
C THR A 187 -1.46 -4.50 -7.59
N PHE A 188 -1.78 -4.17 -8.85
CA PHE A 188 -0.89 -3.49 -9.77
C PHE A 188 -1.64 -2.38 -10.50
N ASP A 189 -1.15 -1.15 -10.41
CA ASP A 189 -1.80 0.04 -10.97
C ASP A 189 -1.08 0.53 -12.23
N ASP A 190 -1.78 1.37 -12.98
CA ASP A 190 -1.31 2.21 -14.08
C ASP A 190 -1.15 1.55 -15.46
N GLY A 191 -1.11 0.24 -15.58
CA GLY A 191 -0.94 -0.45 -16.87
C GLY A 191 -2.12 -0.33 -17.85
N PRO A 192 -1.99 -0.99 -19.02
CA PRO A 192 -0.85 -1.76 -19.47
C PRO A 192 0.27 -0.92 -20.11
N THR A 193 1.48 -1.45 -20.07
CA THR A 193 2.58 -0.93 -20.90
C THR A 193 2.47 -1.43 -22.35
N GLN A 194 3.33 -0.95 -23.26
CA GLN A 194 3.46 -1.49 -24.60
C GLN A 194 3.84 -2.99 -24.59
N LYS A 195 3.65 -3.67 -25.72
CA LYS A 195 3.98 -5.11 -25.86
C LYS A 195 5.44 -5.39 -25.49
N ASN A 196 5.67 -6.48 -24.77
CA ASN A 196 6.95 -6.89 -24.20
C ASN A 196 7.51 -5.90 -23.15
N GLY A 197 6.68 -4.98 -22.64
CA GLY A 197 7.04 -4.05 -21.58
C GLY A 197 6.97 -4.66 -20.18
N HIS A 198 6.85 -3.79 -19.18
CA HIS A 198 6.90 -4.22 -17.78
C HIS A 198 5.66 -5.02 -17.37
N THR A 199 4.47 -4.65 -17.85
CA THR A 199 3.23 -5.40 -17.62
C THR A 199 3.34 -6.85 -18.08
N ASP A 200 3.80 -7.08 -19.33
CA ASP A 200 3.95 -8.44 -19.89
C ASP A 200 4.94 -9.28 -19.08
N LYS A 201 6.07 -8.68 -18.70
CA LYS A 201 7.10 -9.34 -17.87
C LYS A 201 6.56 -9.73 -16.51
N LEU A 202 5.83 -8.81 -15.86
CA LEU A 202 5.25 -9.06 -14.55
C LEU A 202 4.21 -10.19 -14.59
N ILE A 203 3.32 -10.19 -15.59
CA ILE A 203 2.31 -11.24 -15.78
C ILE A 203 2.99 -12.61 -15.96
N ASN A 204 4.06 -12.69 -16.74
CA ASN A 204 4.80 -13.94 -16.91
C ASN A 204 5.42 -14.41 -15.59
N ILE A 205 5.99 -13.51 -14.80
CA ILE A 205 6.55 -13.82 -13.48
C ILE A 205 5.46 -14.31 -12.53
N LEU A 206 4.30 -13.66 -12.48
CA LEU A 206 3.19 -14.11 -11.65
C LEU A 206 2.77 -15.53 -12.03
N LYS A 207 2.68 -15.84 -13.32
CA LYS A 207 2.36 -17.18 -13.81
C LYS A 207 3.42 -18.21 -13.41
N GLU A 208 4.71 -17.90 -13.53
CA GLU A 208 5.82 -18.77 -13.11
C GLU A 208 5.82 -19.02 -11.61
N GLN A 209 5.41 -18.03 -10.81
CA GLN A 209 5.30 -18.12 -9.37
C GLN A 209 3.97 -18.72 -8.87
N HIS A 210 3.06 -19.11 -9.77
CA HIS A 210 1.68 -19.54 -9.45
C HIS A 210 0.90 -18.51 -8.63
N LEU A 211 1.15 -17.23 -8.88
CA LEU A 211 0.50 -16.09 -8.26
C LEU A 211 -0.44 -15.41 -9.25
N ASN A 212 -1.41 -14.69 -8.73
CA ASN A 212 -2.26 -13.77 -9.47
C ASN A 212 -2.57 -12.52 -8.65
N GLY A 213 -3.14 -11.52 -9.29
CA GLY A 213 -3.51 -10.28 -8.63
C GLY A 213 -4.57 -9.52 -9.41
N ILE A 214 -4.86 -8.31 -8.96
CA ILE A 214 -5.74 -7.37 -9.66
C ILE A 214 -4.89 -6.31 -10.36
N PHE A 215 -5.12 -6.11 -11.64
CA PHE A 215 -4.52 -5.03 -12.44
C PHE A 215 -5.55 -3.92 -12.61
N PHE A 216 -5.28 -2.74 -12.06
CA PHE A 216 -6.10 -1.55 -12.21
C PHE A 216 -5.62 -0.75 -13.42
N LEU A 217 -6.36 -0.88 -14.53
CA LEU A 217 -5.94 -0.38 -15.83
C LEU A 217 -6.31 1.08 -16.04
N SER A 218 -5.37 1.88 -16.58
CA SER A 218 -5.65 3.19 -17.16
C SER A 218 -6.28 3.03 -18.53
N GLY A 219 -7.44 3.65 -18.74
CA GLY A 219 -8.22 3.48 -19.98
C GLY A 219 -7.47 3.94 -21.23
N ASP A 220 -6.75 5.04 -21.17
CA ASP A 220 -5.92 5.57 -22.25
C ASP A 220 -4.80 4.62 -22.68
N LYS A 221 -4.12 4.01 -21.73
CA LYS A 221 -3.07 3.02 -21.99
C LYS A 221 -3.65 1.71 -22.53
N LEU A 222 -4.79 1.28 -22.00
CA LEU A 222 -5.51 0.10 -22.53
C LEU A 222 -5.94 0.33 -23.98
N GLN A 223 -6.49 1.49 -24.31
CA GLN A 223 -6.89 1.84 -25.66
C GLN A 223 -5.70 1.82 -26.65
N GLN A 224 -4.56 2.40 -26.25
CA GLN A 224 -3.33 2.36 -27.05
C GLN A 224 -2.84 0.92 -27.25
N ARG A 225 -2.89 0.09 -26.21
CA ARG A 225 -2.46 -1.32 -26.29
C ARG A 225 -3.38 -2.14 -27.20
N ILE A 226 -4.71 -1.91 -27.16
CA ILE A 226 -5.69 -2.54 -28.05
C ILE A 226 -5.42 -2.16 -29.51
N ALA A 227 -5.23 -0.87 -29.77
CA ALA A 227 -4.93 -0.38 -31.13
C ALA A 227 -3.68 -1.01 -31.73
N ALA A 228 -2.65 -1.23 -30.91
CA ALA A 228 -1.39 -1.82 -31.35
C ALA A 228 -1.41 -3.35 -31.49
N ASN A 229 -2.20 -4.07 -30.69
CA ASN A 229 -2.07 -5.52 -30.55
C ASN A 229 -3.38 -6.29 -30.78
N GLY A 230 -4.50 -5.61 -30.90
CA GLY A 230 -5.83 -6.20 -31.02
C GLY A 230 -6.41 -6.65 -29.66
N LYS A 231 -7.73 -6.53 -29.53
CA LYS A 231 -8.52 -6.77 -28.33
C LYS A 231 -8.29 -8.15 -27.72
N ASN A 232 -8.38 -9.21 -28.56
CA ASN A 232 -8.30 -10.60 -28.08
C ASN A 232 -6.89 -10.92 -27.51
N ASN A 233 -5.83 -10.39 -28.11
CA ASN A 233 -4.47 -10.59 -27.62
C ASN A 233 -4.26 -9.87 -26.29
N VAL A 234 -4.86 -8.68 -26.09
CA VAL A 234 -4.80 -7.96 -24.84
C VAL A 234 -5.58 -8.69 -23.75
N ALA A 235 -6.77 -9.18 -24.06
CA ALA A 235 -7.58 -9.95 -23.09
C ALA A 235 -6.86 -11.22 -22.62
N SER A 236 -6.33 -12.01 -23.57
CA SER A 236 -5.65 -13.28 -23.26
C SER A 236 -4.34 -13.11 -22.51
N MET A 237 -3.67 -11.96 -22.63
CA MET A 237 -2.41 -11.67 -21.93
C MET A 237 -2.56 -11.74 -20.40
N TYR A 238 -3.67 -11.26 -19.85
CA TYR A 238 -3.87 -11.23 -18.40
C TYR A 238 -4.17 -12.58 -17.76
N GLY A 239 -4.59 -13.59 -18.55
CA GLY A 239 -4.82 -14.95 -18.07
C GLY A 239 -5.81 -15.01 -16.90
N GLU A 240 -5.37 -15.56 -15.76
CA GLU A 240 -6.16 -15.68 -14.54
C GLU A 240 -6.17 -14.43 -13.66
N ASN A 241 -5.42 -13.38 -14.02
CA ASN A 241 -5.42 -12.14 -13.28
C ASN A 241 -6.77 -11.41 -13.42
N TRP A 242 -7.13 -10.67 -12.41
CA TRP A 242 -8.35 -9.87 -12.42
C TRP A 242 -8.06 -8.45 -12.89
N ILE A 243 -9.10 -7.82 -13.42
CA ILE A 243 -9.02 -6.47 -13.96
C ILE A 243 -9.89 -5.55 -13.14
N GLY A 244 -9.35 -4.38 -12.79
CA GLY A 244 -10.07 -3.26 -12.22
C GLY A 244 -9.88 -2.00 -13.08
N SER A 245 -10.60 -0.94 -12.75
CA SER A 245 -10.48 0.35 -13.42
C SER A 245 -9.65 1.34 -12.59
N HIS A 246 -8.71 2.01 -13.25
CA HIS A 246 -7.92 3.10 -12.68
C HIS A 246 -8.24 4.45 -13.35
N SER A 247 -9.48 4.61 -13.84
CA SER A 247 -9.92 5.77 -14.61
C SER A 247 -9.34 5.81 -16.03
N MET A 248 -9.79 6.79 -16.82
CA MET A 248 -9.30 6.98 -18.19
C MET A 248 -7.87 7.52 -18.21
N VAL A 249 -7.57 8.49 -17.33
CA VAL A 249 -6.25 9.10 -17.16
C VAL A 249 -5.86 9.16 -15.69
N HIS A 250 -4.55 9.07 -15.40
CA HIS A 250 -4.02 9.11 -14.04
C HIS A 250 -4.00 10.55 -13.47
N LYS A 251 -5.21 11.08 -13.19
CA LYS A 251 -5.42 12.40 -12.55
C LYS A 251 -6.38 12.28 -11.37
N SER A 252 -6.16 13.11 -10.36
CA SER A 252 -7.07 13.13 -9.20
C SER A 252 -8.47 13.61 -9.59
N HIS A 253 -9.47 12.76 -9.36
CA HIS A 253 -10.87 13.06 -9.65
C HIS A 253 -11.43 14.22 -8.82
N GLN A 254 -10.84 14.52 -7.66
CA GLN A 254 -11.24 15.66 -6.84
C GLN A 254 -11.06 17.01 -7.55
N TYR A 255 -10.22 17.05 -8.58
CA TYR A 255 -9.87 18.26 -9.33
C TYR A 255 -10.24 18.21 -10.80
N LEU A 256 -10.89 17.11 -11.26
CA LEU A 256 -11.33 16.94 -12.64
C LEU A 256 -12.82 17.31 -12.73
N PRO A 257 -13.22 18.34 -13.53
CA PRO A 257 -14.62 18.68 -13.72
C PRO A 257 -15.44 17.55 -14.38
N ASP A 258 -14.79 16.77 -15.25
CA ASP A 258 -15.37 15.69 -16.04
C ASP A 258 -15.08 14.29 -15.45
N TRP A 259 -14.82 14.19 -14.15
CA TRP A 259 -14.42 12.94 -13.51
C TRP A 259 -15.39 11.74 -13.75
N LYS A 260 -16.71 12.01 -13.90
CA LYS A 260 -17.69 10.97 -14.23
C LYS A 260 -17.42 10.37 -15.60
N LEU A 261 -17.20 11.23 -16.58
CA LEU A 261 -16.88 10.82 -17.95
C LEU A 261 -15.60 9.99 -17.98
N GLN A 262 -14.57 10.40 -17.24
CA GLN A 262 -13.30 9.65 -17.15
C GLN A 262 -13.49 8.23 -16.58
N ILE A 263 -14.38 8.06 -15.60
CA ILE A 263 -14.73 6.75 -15.05
C ILE A 263 -15.51 5.93 -16.08
N ASP A 264 -16.54 6.52 -16.69
CA ASP A 264 -17.45 5.81 -17.59
C ASP A 264 -16.78 5.36 -18.87
N GLU A 265 -15.95 6.21 -19.49
CA GLU A 265 -15.18 5.87 -20.69
C GLU A 265 -14.19 4.74 -20.41
N SER A 266 -13.41 4.83 -19.31
CA SER A 266 -12.51 3.76 -18.91
C SER A 266 -13.24 2.43 -18.69
N ASN A 267 -14.37 2.48 -17.95
CA ASN A 267 -15.18 1.31 -17.67
C ASN A 267 -15.76 0.69 -18.94
N SER A 268 -16.19 1.52 -19.89
CA SER A 268 -16.71 1.06 -21.20
C SER A 268 -15.65 0.31 -21.98
N ILE A 269 -14.43 0.86 -22.09
CA ILE A 269 -13.31 0.23 -22.79
C ILE A 269 -12.92 -1.09 -22.13
N ILE A 270 -12.83 -1.11 -20.79
CA ILE A 270 -12.44 -2.31 -20.03
C ILE A 270 -13.49 -3.41 -20.21
N LYS A 271 -14.77 -3.09 -20.08
CA LYS A 271 -15.87 -4.06 -20.24
C LYS A 271 -16.06 -4.56 -21.67
N ASP A 272 -15.60 -3.81 -22.66
CA ASP A 272 -15.56 -4.25 -24.05
C ASP A 272 -14.48 -5.32 -24.30
N VAL A 273 -13.42 -5.34 -23.48
CA VAL A 273 -12.28 -6.27 -23.61
C VAL A 273 -12.42 -7.49 -22.70
N PHE A 274 -12.87 -7.30 -21.47
CA PHE A 274 -12.84 -8.32 -20.41
C PHE A 274 -14.24 -8.69 -19.97
N ASP A 275 -14.45 -9.99 -19.70
CA ASP A 275 -15.67 -10.51 -19.13
C ASP A 275 -15.66 -10.44 -17.60
N PHE A 276 -16.74 -9.90 -17.03
CA PHE A 276 -16.94 -9.75 -15.59
C PHE A 276 -18.09 -10.64 -15.05
N ASN A 277 -18.50 -11.66 -15.79
CA ASN A 277 -19.52 -12.60 -15.32
C ASN A 277 -19.07 -13.22 -13.99
N ASN A 278 -19.88 -13.00 -12.93
CA ASN A 278 -19.61 -13.45 -11.55
C ASN A 278 -18.30 -12.89 -10.93
N LYS A 279 -17.73 -11.81 -11.48
CA LYS A 279 -16.54 -11.13 -10.93
C LYS A 279 -16.89 -9.73 -10.48
N THR A 280 -16.40 -9.32 -9.32
CA THR A 280 -16.50 -7.93 -8.87
C THR A 280 -15.59 -7.05 -9.68
N PHE A 281 -16.15 -6.00 -10.29
CA PHE A 281 -15.40 -5.00 -11.04
C PHE A 281 -15.03 -3.83 -10.13
N TYR A 282 -13.82 -3.87 -9.58
CA TYR A 282 -13.32 -2.86 -8.66
C TYR A 282 -12.87 -1.59 -9.38
N PHE A 283 -12.97 -0.47 -8.66
CA PHE A 283 -12.35 0.80 -9.03
C PHE A 283 -11.28 1.16 -8.01
N ARG A 284 -10.14 1.65 -8.49
CA ARG A 284 -9.13 2.30 -7.64
C ARG A 284 -8.93 3.73 -8.11
N PRO A 285 -9.24 4.74 -7.28
CA PRO A 285 -9.03 6.13 -7.68
C PRO A 285 -7.54 6.46 -7.77
N PRO A 286 -7.08 7.19 -8.80
CA PRO A 286 -5.71 7.69 -8.88
C PRO A 286 -5.28 8.38 -7.59
N TYR A 287 -4.08 8.06 -7.09
CA TYR A 287 -3.54 8.53 -5.81
C TYR A 287 -4.38 8.13 -4.57
N GLY A 288 -5.33 7.23 -4.67
CA GLY A 288 -6.33 6.94 -3.63
C GLY A 288 -7.29 8.12 -3.35
N GLN A 289 -7.28 9.17 -4.17
CA GLN A 289 -8.00 10.40 -3.93
C GLN A 289 -9.44 10.32 -4.44
N ARG A 290 -10.39 10.49 -3.52
CA ARG A 290 -11.82 10.44 -3.78
C ARG A 290 -12.60 11.38 -2.85
N SER A 291 -13.83 11.65 -3.20
CA SER A 291 -14.79 12.39 -2.40
C SER A 291 -16.04 11.55 -2.12
N PRO A 292 -16.88 11.92 -1.15
CA PRO A 292 -18.16 11.25 -0.93
C PRO A 292 -19.05 11.20 -2.19
N GLU A 293 -18.98 12.19 -3.05
CA GLU A 293 -19.74 12.22 -4.31
C GLU A 293 -19.25 11.12 -5.28
N ILE A 294 -17.92 10.96 -5.41
CA ILE A 294 -17.31 9.92 -6.25
C ILE A 294 -17.67 8.53 -5.70
N ILE A 295 -17.58 8.35 -4.39
CA ILE A 295 -17.94 7.08 -3.72
C ILE A 295 -19.40 6.73 -4.01
N ASN A 296 -20.33 7.67 -3.78
CA ASN A 296 -21.75 7.47 -4.03
C ASN A 296 -22.04 7.14 -5.50
N TYR A 297 -21.33 7.77 -6.43
CA TYR A 297 -21.45 7.49 -7.86
C TYR A 297 -21.04 6.05 -8.19
N LEU A 298 -19.88 5.62 -7.69
CA LEU A 298 -19.38 4.26 -7.91
C LEU A 298 -20.29 3.20 -7.27
N LEU A 299 -20.78 3.44 -6.05
CA LEU A 299 -21.70 2.53 -5.38
C LEU A 299 -23.02 2.37 -6.15
N LYS A 300 -23.60 3.46 -6.68
CA LYS A 300 -24.79 3.40 -7.53
C LYS A 300 -24.58 2.55 -8.79
N ASN A 301 -23.35 2.55 -9.32
CA ASN A 301 -22.93 1.75 -10.46
C ASN A 301 -22.44 0.35 -10.09
N LYS A 302 -22.61 -0.08 -8.84
CA LYS A 302 -22.17 -1.40 -8.32
C LYS A 302 -20.67 -1.65 -8.55
N GLN A 303 -19.86 -0.59 -8.45
CA GLN A 303 -18.42 -0.64 -8.62
C GLN A 303 -17.74 -0.25 -7.30
N PRO A 304 -17.39 -1.23 -6.45
CA PRO A 304 -16.76 -0.94 -5.16
C PRO A 304 -15.33 -0.44 -5.31
N ILE A 305 -14.89 0.35 -4.33
CA ILE A 305 -13.54 0.90 -4.27
C ILE A 305 -12.62 -0.07 -3.53
N LEU A 306 -11.48 -0.39 -4.15
CA LEU A 306 -10.41 -1.17 -3.54
C LEU A 306 -9.15 -0.32 -3.40
N LEU A 307 -8.75 -0.06 -2.17
CA LEU A 307 -7.55 0.69 -1.79
C LEU A 307 -6.42 -0.28 -1.41
N TRP A 308 -5.50 0.17 -0.55
CA TRP A 308 -4.39 -0.62 -0.03
C TRP A 308 -4.00 -0.16 1.37
N ASN A 309 -3.30 -1.01 2.11
CA ASN A 309 -2.66 -0.70 3.38
C ASN A 309 -1.14 -0.96 3.36
N ILE A 310 -0.64 -1.63 2.33
CA ILE A 310 0.79 -1.88 2.13
C ILE A 310 1.21 -1.23 0.82
N ASP A 311 1.85 -0.05 0.91
CA ASP A 311 2.39 0.67 -0.24
C ASP A 311 3.86 0.30 -0.44
N SER A 312 4.15 -0.30 -1.58
CA SER A 312 5.51 -0.73 -1.95
C SER A 312 6.46 0.43 -2.24
N GLN A 313 5.96 1.59 -2.65
CA GLN A 313 6.72 2.74 -3.14
C GLN A 313 7.58 2.43 -4.38
N ASP A 314 7.23 1.39 -5.16
CA ASP A 314 7.99 0.92 -6.32
C ASP A 314 8.06 1.92 -7.48
N TRP A 315 7.16 2.90 -7.50
CA TRP A 315 7.14 4.01 -8.45
C TRP A 315 8.27 5.02 -8.22
N SER A 316 8.86 5.06 -7.04
CA SER A 316 9.85 6.07 -6.69
C SER A 316 11.27 5.67 -7.10
N GLU A 317 11.97 6.57 -7.75
CA GLU A 317 13.38 6.38 -8.12
C GLU A 317 14.34 6.35 -6.90
N LYS A 318 13.87 6.79 -5.73
CA LYS A 318 14.66 6.87 -4.49
C LYS A 318 14.86 5.53 -3.80
N ILE A 319 14.24 4.46 -4.27
CA ILE A 319 14.26 3.14 -3.65
C ILE A 319 14.58 2.09 -4.71
N SER A 320 15.51 1.18 -4.42
CA SER A 320 15.89 0.06 -5.26
C SER A 320 14.84 -1.06 -5.21
N SER A 321 14.91 -2.02 -6.15
CA SER A 321 14.01 -3.19 -6.15
C SER A 321 14.15 -4.02 -4.87
N GLN A 322 15.37 -4.15 -4.33
CA GLN A 322 15.63 -4.90 -3.09
C GLN A 322 15.05 -4.18 -1.86
N GLU A 323 15.16 -2.86 -1.82
CA GLU A 323 14.54 -2.08 -0.75
C GLU A 323 13.01 -2.10 -0.84
N VAL A 324 12.43 -2.15 -2.05
CA VAL A 324 10.99 -2.39 -2.26
C VAL A 324 10.57 -3.73 -1.64
N SER A 325 11.30 -4.82 -1.92
CA SER A 325 11.04 -6.13 -1.32
C SER A 325 11.11 -6.07 0.21
N SER A 326 12.19 -5.51 0.74
CA SER A 326 12.43 -5.39 2.18
C SER A 326 11.36 -4.55 2.87
N ARG A 327 10.93 -3.43 2.26
CA ARG A 327 9.82 -2.59 2.74
C ARG A 327 8.51 -3.38 2.81
N VAL A 328 8.14 -4.06 1.73
CA VAL A 328 6.89 -4.84 1.69
C VAL A 328 6.92 -5.96 2.71
N ILE A 329 8.01 -6.74 2.81
CA ILE A 329 8.18 -7.79 3.82
C ILE A 329 8.00 -7.22 5.24
N THR A 330 8.63 -6.09 5.54
CA THR A 330 8.53 -5.44 6.86
C THR A 330 7.10 -5.01 7.16
N LEU A 331 6.37 -4.43 6.19
CA LEU A 331 4.97 -4.04 6.35
C LEU A 331 4.01 -5.24 6.42
N MET A 332 4.30 -6.33 5.70
CA MET A 332 3.56 -7.58 5.81
C MET A 332 3.67 -8.17 7.22
N LEU A 333 4.85 -8.16 7.82
CA LEU A 333 5.07 -8.59 9.20
C LEU A 333 4.39 -7.66 10.20
N LEU A 334 4.44 -6.34 9.99
CA LEU A 334 3.79 -5.35 10.87
C LEU A 334 2.27 -5.50 10.88
N TRP A 335 1.66 -5.52 9.70
CA TRP A 335 0.20 -5.50 9.55
C TRP A 335 -0.44 -6.87 9.52
N ARG A 336 0.33 -7.93 9.28
CA ARG A 336 -0.08 -9.36 9.24
C ARG A 336 -1.11 -9.72 8.18
N LYS A 337 -1.67 -8.72 7.50
CA LYS A 337 -2.69 -8.86 6.45
C LYS A 337 -2.67 -7.65 5.54
N GLY A 338 -3.19 -7.79 4.32
CA GLY A 338 -3.30 -6.59 3.51
C GLY A 338 -3.51 -6.74 2.02
N ILE A 339 -3.75 -5.57 1.43
CA ILE A 339 -3.72 -5.33 0.00
C ILE A 339 -2.42 -4.57 -0.31
N ILE A 340 -1.60 -5.17 -1.16
CA ILE A 340 -0.28 -4.64 -1.50
C ILE A 340 -0.39 -3.89 -2.81
N LEU A 341 -0.01 -2.61 -2.80
CA LEU A 341 0.08 -1.77 -3.99
C LEU A 341 1.46 -1.89 -4.63
N PHE A 342 1.47 -2.27 -5.90
CA PHE A 342 2.55 -2.13 -6.85
C PHE A 342 2.06 -1.40 -8.12
N HIS A 343 2.98 -1.12 -9.05
CA HIS A 343 2.68 -0.53 -10.35
C HIS A 343 3.33 -1.38 -11.46
N ASP A 344 2.52 -1.87 -12.40
CA ASP A 344 3.00 -2.75 -13.49
C ASP A 344 3.72 -1.99 -14.61
N VAL A 345 3.74 -0.67 -14.52
CA VAL A 345 4.49 0.20 -15.44
C VAL A 345 5.96 0.39 -15.05
N HIS A 346 6.35 -0.08 -13.87
CA HIS A 346 7.72 0.00 -13.35
C HIS A 346 8.37 -1.39 -13.27
N PRO A 347 9.72 -1.49 -13.39
CA PRO A 347 10.40 -2.79 -13.39
C PRO A 347 10.49 -3.45 -12.01
N LYS A 348 10.27 -2.69 -10.92
CA LYS A 348 10.59 -3.12 -9.56
C LYS A 348 9.67 -4.20 -9.02
N ALA A 349 8.37 -4.17 -9.37
CA ALA A 349 7.41 -5.19 -8.99
C ALA A 349 7.84 -6.59 -9.48
N ALA A 350 8.37 -6.68 -10.71
CA ALA A 350 8.86 -7.92 -11.31
C ALA A 350 10.04 -8.56 -10.55
N VAL A 351 10.81 -7.77 -9.81
CA VAL A 351 11.91 -8.24 -8.94
C VAL A 351 11.41 -8.50 -7.52
N ALA A 352 10.57 -7.60 -7.01
CA ALA A 352 10.14 -7.63 -5.61
C ALA A 352 9.18 -8.79 -5.32
N VAL A 353 8.21 -9.05 -6.19
CA VAL A 353 7.19 -10.10 -5.94
C VAL A 353 7.80 -11.49 -5.76
N PRO A 354 8.69 -11.99 -6.63
CA PRO A 354 9.36 -13.28 -6.41
C PRO A 354 10.17 -13.32 -5.12
N ALA A 355 10.89 -12.24 -4.78
CA ALA A 355 11.69 -12.17 -3.58
C ALA A 355 10.83 -12.24 -2.30
N ILE A 356 9.67 -11.59 -2.29
CA ILE A 356 8.71 -11.64 -1.20
C ILE A 356 8.11 -13.04 -1.07
N ASN A 357 7.71 -13.64 -2.19
CA ASN A 357 7.15 -15.00 -2.22
C ASN A 357 8.14 -16.02 -1.67
N GLU A 358 9.40 -15.97 -2.12
CA GLU A 358 10.47 -16.81 -1.61
C GLU A 358 10.75 -16.60 -0.13
N TYR A 359 10.74 -15.33 0.36
CA TYR A 359 10.99 -15.01 1.76
C TYR A 359 9.97 -15.67 2.71
N PHE A 360 8.72 -15.77 2.29
CA PHE A 360 7.64 -16.33 3.11
C PHE A 360 7.19 -17.73 2.72
N LYS A 361 7.90 -18.44 1.83
CA LYS A 361 7.47 -19.72 1.27
C LYS A 361 7.13 -20.80 2.32
N ASP A 362 7.82 -20.79 3.46
CA ASP A 362 7.64 -21.75 4.54
C ASP A 362 6.77 -21.22 5.70
N CYS A 363 6.29 -19.97 5.60
CA CYS A 363 5.57 -19.26 6.68
C CYS A 363 4.05 -19.44 6.63
N GLN A 364 3.54 -20.23 5.67
CA GLN A 364 2.10 -20.49 5.48
C GLN A 364 1.25 -19.21 5.35
N ILE A 365 1.81 -18.16 4.74
CA ILE A 365 0.98 -17.02 4.34
C ILE A 365 0.05 -17.43 3.20
N LYS A 366 -1.09 -16.74 3.09
CA LYS A 366 -2.05 -16.96 2.01
C LYS A 366 -1.99 -15.79 1.02
N TRP A 367 -1.67 -16.07 -0.23
CA TRP A 367 -1.94 -15.17 -1.33
C TRP A 367 -3.42 -15.29 -1.71
N LEU A 368 -4.17 -14.21 -1.51
CA LEU A 368 -5.61 -14.17 -1.82
C LEU A 368 -5.82 -14.12 -3.32
N LYS A 369 -6.80 -14.89 -3.78
CA LYS A 369 -7.42 -14.63 -5.07
C LYS A 369 -8.38 -13.44 -4.94
N PRO A 370 -8.58 -12.67 -6.02
CA PRO A 370 -9.42 -11.47 -5.95
C PRO A 370 -10.88 -11.69 -5.53
N ASP A 371 -11.43 -12.87 -5.71
CA ASP A 371 -12.79 -13.27 -5.27
C ASP A 371 -12.88 -13.59 -3.77
N GLU A 372 -11.74 -13.72 -3.09
CA GLU A 372 -11.67 -14.00 -1.65
C GLU A 372 -11.65 -12.72 -0.79
N ILE A 373 -11.71 -11.54 -1.39
CA ILE A 373 -11.82 -10.27 -0.67
C ILE A 373 -13.25 -10.15 -0.14
N GLN A 374 -13.39 -10.19 1.16
CA GLN A 374 -14.67 -10.10 1.86
C GLN A 374 -15.06 -8.66 2.17
#